data_10116a76bfe45626b8f40d12f93cf6cf
#
_entry.id   10116a76bfe45626b8f40d12f93cf6cf
#
_cell.length_a   1.000
_cell.length_b   1.000
_cell.length_c   1.000
_cell.angle_alpha   90.00
_cell.angle_beta   90.00
_cell.angle_gamma   90.00
#
_symmetry.space_group_name_H-M   'P 1'
#
loop_
_entity.id
_entity.type
_entity.pdbx_description
1 polymer ?
#
loop_
_entity_poly.entity_id
_entity_poly.type
_entity_poly.pdbx_seq_one_letter_code
_entity_poly.pdbx_strand_id
1 'polypeptide(L)'
;MKRFICLFCLVSNLVCADEPYVIANIYNQLGNNFFQVAAASALAWDNGAEPCFPDFDSNSVVYQHVFFRFSNQMPKAPIDFTWEEPIFSYKPIPYKPNMLIHGYFQSEKYFKHHREKLLEMFAPHPDDLEYIQNKYHAVLSYPNTVGIQLRYYKWEHPHEDLFPQYGKDYLEKTMALFPRTYLFVVSSNNLEYARKCIPKWAKKNVIFIENEPHYIDFYILSMCKHNIITNSTFGWWSAWLNQNPDKIVVRPSYWIKGLPTQDVCPKEWISVKSKHR
;
A
#
# COMPACT_ATOMS: atom_id res chain seq x y z
N MET A 1 -48.48 -7.64 -56.14
CA MET A 1 -47.52 -8.64 -55.65
C MET A 1 -46.33 -7.89 -55.02
N LYS A 2 -46.33 -7.76 -53.71
CA LYS A 2 -45.17 -7.14 -52.96
C LYS A 2 -44.31 -8.28 -52.48
N ARG A 3 -43.02 -8.32 -52.91
CA ARG A 3 -42.02 -9.28 -52.46
C ARG A 3 -41.45 -8.77 -51.13
N PHE A 4 -41.65 -9.53 -50.06
CA PHE A 4 -40.93 -9.38 -48.79
C PHE A 4 -39.56 -9.97 -48.98
N ILE A 5 -38.54 -9.13 -48.86
CA ILE A 5 -37.14 -9.61 -48.69
C ILE A 5 -36.91 -9.83 -47.21
N CYS A 6 -36.78 -11.10 -46.83
CA CYS A 6 -36.39 -11.49 -45.49
C CYS A 6 -34.88 -11.28 -45.33
N LEU A 7 -34.48 -10.27 -44.56
CA LEU A 7 -33.10 -10.01 -44.21
C LEU A 7 -32.70 -10.98 -43.08
N PHE A 8 -31.99 -12.02 -43.41
CA PHE A 8 -31.37 -12.91 -42.42
C PHE A 8 -30.24 -12.13 -41.75
N CYS A 9 -30.46 -11.63 -40.52
CA CYS A 9 -29.38 -11.20 -39.64
C CYS A 9 -28.58 -12.43 -39.22
N LEU A 10 -27.41 -12.63 -39.80
CA LEU A 10 -26.36 -13.49 -39.27
C LEU A 10 -25.88 -12.86 -37.95
N VAL A 11 -26.38 -13.36 -36.82
CA VAL A 11 -25.79 -13.14 -35.52
C VAL A 11 -24.49 -13.94 -35.53
N SER A 12 -23.40 -13.29 -35.87
CA SER A 12 -22.08 -13.84 -35.61
C SER A 12 -21.94 -13.98 -34.09
N ASN A 13 -21.95 -15.23 -33.59
CA ASN A 13 -21.45 -15.53 -32.26
C ASN A 13 -19.96 -15.12 -32.21
N LEU A 14 -19.71 -13.87 -31.84
CA LEU A 14 -18.41 -13.48 -31.33
C LEU A 14 -18.21 -14.33 -30.08
N VAL A 15 -17.44 -15.39 -30.21
CA VAL A 15 -16.80 -16.03 -29.08
C VAL A 15 -15.95 -14.93 -28.48
N CYS A 16 -16.40 -14.36 -27.36
CA CYS A 16 -15.60 -13.45 -26.57
C CYS A 16 -14.38 -14.28 -26.13
N ALA A 17 -13.25 -14.06 -26.79
CA ALA A 17 -12.00 -14.63 -26.32
C ALA A 17 -11.83 -14.14 -24.88
N ASP A 18 -11.58 -15.05 -23.95
CA ASP A 18 -11.30 -14.67 -22.56
C ASP A 18 -10.17 -13.62 -22.59
N GLU A 19 -10.42 -12.45 -22.00
CA GLU A 19 -9.42 -11.38 -21.98
C GLU A 19 -8.17 -11.88 -21.26
N PRO A 20 -6.97 -11.53 -21.76
CA PRO A 20 -5.73 -11.92 -21.11
C PRO A 20 -5.68 -11.36 -19.68
N TYR A 21 -5.01 -12.04 -18.79
CA TYR A 21 -4.98 -11.65 -17.39
C TYR A 21 -3.56 -11.69 -16.79
N VAL A 22 -3.41 -10.97 -15.67
CA VAL A 22 -2.24 -11.05 -14.80
C VAL A 22 -2.71 -11.34 -13.37
N ILE A 23 -2.17 -12.40 -12.78
CA ILE A 23 -2.37 -12.77 -11.38
C ILE A 23 -1.11 -12.41 -10.59
N ALA A 24 -1.25 -11.80 -9.40
CA ALA A 24 -0.19 -11.80 -8.41
C ALA A 24 -0.48 -12.84 -7.33
N ASN A 25 0.52 -13.58 -6.92
CA ASN A 25 0.45 -14.40 -5.72
C ASN A 25 0.41 -13.49 -4.48
N ILE A 26 -0.67 -13.56 -3.71
CA ILE A 26 -0.92 -12.69 -2.55
C ILE A 26 -0.49 -13.39 -1.27
N TYR A 27 0.48 -12.80 -0.56
CA TYR A 27 0.98 -13.37 0.69
C TYR A 27 1.51 -12.29 1.64
N ASN A 28 1.71 -12.68 2.90
CA ASN A 28 2.11 -11.81 4.00
C ASN A 28 1.03 -10.80 4.42
N GLN A 29 1.45 -9.61 4.90
CA GLN A 29 0.56 -8.63 5.52
C GLN A 29 0.13 -7.55 4.52
N LEU A 30 -0.89 -6.78 4.91
CA LEU A 30 -1.55 -5.74 4.14
C LEU A 30 -0.61 -4.88 3.28
N GLY A 31 0.49 -4.38 3.85
CA GLY A 31 1.41 -3.52 3.09
C GLY A 31 2.10 -4.24 1.92
N ASN A 32 2.39 -5.54 2.05
CA ASN A 32 2.92 -6.35 0.95
C ASN A 32 1.85 -6.61 -0.11
N ASN A 33 0.61 -6.87 0.33
CA ASN A 33 -0.51 -7.11 -0.59
C ASN A 33 -0.75 -5.88 -1.50
N PHE A 34 -0.64 -4.67 -0.99
CA PHE A 34 -0.73 -3.46 -1.82
C PHE A 34 0.33 -3.45 -2.93
N PHE A 35 1.59 -3.82 -2.64
CA PHE A 35 2.64 -3.87 -3.65
C PHE A 35 2.37 -4.94 -4.71
N GLN A 36 1.95 -6.13 -4.30
CA GLN A 36 1.61 -7.24 -5.18
C GLN A 36 0.44 -6.89 -6.10
N VAL A 37 -0.64 -6.34 -5.53
CA VAL A 37 -1.81 -5.90 -6.28
C VAL A 37 -1.44 -4.76 -7.25
N ALA A 38 -0.71 -3.75 -6.80
CA ALA A 38 -0.36 -2.60 -7.63
C ALA A 38 0.55 -2.99 -8.80
N ALA A 39 1.54 -3.87 -8.57
CA ALA A 39 2.46 -4.31 -9.63
C ALA A 39 1.74 -5.15 -10.69
N ALA A 40 0.89 -6.10 -10.29
CA ALA A 40 0.10 -6.90 -11.23
C ALA A 40 -0.91 -6.06 -11.99
N SER A 41 -1.59 -5.14 -11.29
CA SER A 41 -2.57 -4.26 -11.92
C SER A 41 -1.93 -3.34 -12.95
N ALA A 42 -0.80 -2.72 -12.63
CA ALA A 42 -0.08 -1.88 -13.58
C ALA A 42 0.38 -2.67 -14.81
N LEU A 43 0.98 -3.84 -14.59
CA LEU A 43 1.41 -4.72 -15.69
C LEU A 43 0.23 -5.13 -16.59
N ALA A 44 -0.91 -5.48 -15.99
CA ALA A 44 -2.12 -5.82 -16.72
C ALA A 44 -2.63 -4.63 -17.55
N TRP A 45 -2.79 -3.47 -16.92
CA TRP A 45 -3.30 -2.27 -17.60
C TRP A 45 -2.38 -1.76 -18.72
N ASP A 46 -1.05 -1.87 -18.57
CA ASP A 46 -0.08 -1.51 -19.61
C ASP A 46 -0.24 -2.38 -20.88
N ASN A 47 -0.83 -3.57 -20.74
CA ASN A 47 -0.91 -4.56 -21.79
C ASN A 47 -2.36 -4.91 -22.21
N GLY A 48 -3.35 -4.15 -21.75
CA GLY A 48 -4.77 -4.40 -22.07
C GLY A 48 -5.26 -5.74 -21.52
N ALA A 49 -4.75 -6.14 -20.35
CA ALA A 49 -5.13 -7.35 -19.64
C ALA A 49 -5.88 -7.02 -18.34
N GLU A 50 -6.55 -8.02 -17.75
CA GLU A 50 -7.28 -7.87 -16.50
C GLU A 50 -6.42 -8.33 -15.30
N PRO A 51 -6.31 -7.51 -14.23
CA PRO A 51 -5.67 -7.94 -13.00
C PRO A 51 -6.63 -8.79 -12.16
N CYS A 52 -6.21 -9.98 -11.73
CA CYS A 52 -7.01 -10.91 -10.94
C CYS A 52 -6.25 -11.37 -9.70
N PHE A 53 -6.98 -11.53 -8.57
CA PHE A 53 -6.37 -11.84 -7.27
C PHE A 53 -7.15 -12.96 -6.55
N PRO A 54 -7.13 -14.19 -7.07
CA PRO A 54 -7.93 -15.31 -6.54
C PRO A 54 -7.50 -15.77 -5.14
N ASP A 55 -6.32 -15.38 -4.67
CA ASP A 55 -5.86 -15.67 -3.32
C ASP A 55 -6.63 -14.87 -2.24
N PHE A 56 -7.37 -13.83 -2.61
CA PHE A 56 -8.21 -13.13 -1.66
C PHE A 56 -9.48 -13.90 -1.34
N ASP A 57 -9.65 -14.26 -0.08
CA ASP A 57 -10.93 -14.73 0.42
C ASP A 57 -11.94 -13.57 0.46
N SER A 58 -13.06 -13.74 -0.26
CA SER A 58 -14.15 -12.77 -0.31
C SER A 58 -14.79 -12.46 1.05
N ASN A 59 -14.64 -13.35 2.03
CA ASN A 59 -15.11 -13.18 3.41
C ASN A 59 -14.06 -12.51 4.32
N SER A 60 -12.84 -12.32 3.84
CA SER A 60 -11.81 -11.65 4.64
C SER A 60 -12.09 -10.16 4.78
N VAL A 61 -11.91 -9.64 5.99
CA VAL A 61 -12.07 -8.21 6.30
C VAL A 61 -11.17 -7.34 5.40
N VAL A 62 -9.95 -7.81 5.12
CA VAL A 62 -9.01 -7.07 4.26
C VAL A 62 -9.54 -6.94 2.83
N TYR A 63 -10.11 -8.01 2.27
CA TYR A 63 -10.69 -7.93 0.94
C TYR A 63 -11.92 -7.01 0.93
N GLN A 64 -12.85 -7.19 1.86
CA GLN A 64 -14.10 -6.44 1.91
C GLN A 64 -13.89 -4.93 2.11
N HIS A 65 -12.88 -4.51 2.85
CA HIS A 65 -12.65 -3.11 3.19
C HIS A 65 -11.53 -2.42 2.38
N VAL A 66 -10.60 -3.21 1.79
CA VAL A 66 -9.42 -2.63 1.11
C VAL A 66 -9.36 -3.00 -0.36
N PHE A 67 -9.54 -4.28 -0.70
CA PHE A 67 -9.34 -4.78 -2.07
C PHE A 67 -10.64 -5.11 -2.81
N PHE A 68 -11.78 -4.76 -2.29
CA PHE A 68 -13.12 -5.09 -2.83
C PHE A 68 -13.38 -4.59 -4.27
N ARG A 69 -12.58 -3.65 -4.77
CA ARG A 69 -12.68 -3.16 -6.15
C ARG A 69 -11.91 -4.03 -7.15
N PHE A 70 -11.15 -5.01 -6.68
CA PHE A 70 -10.39 -5.91 -7.52
C PHE A 70 -11.10 -7.26 -7.64
N SER A 71 -10.97 -7.91 -8.82
CA SER A 71 -11.51 -9.25 -9.00
C SER A 71 -10.72 -10.28 -8.21
N ASN A 72 -11.41 -11.09 -7.41
CA ASN A 72 -10.86 -12.27 -6.75
C ASN A 72 -11.32 -13.58 -7.43
N GLN A 73 -11.87 -13.48 -8.63
CA GLN A 73 -12.29 -14.64 -9.40
C GLN A 73 -11.09 -15.26 -10.12
N MET A 74 -11.01 -16.60 -10.08
CA MET A 74 -10.01 -17.32 -10.87
C MET A 74 -10.39 -17.26 -12.34
N PRO A 75 -9.50 -16.79 -13.24
CA PRO A 75 -9.74 -16.83 -14.67
C PRO A 75 -9.94 -18.27 -15.17
N LYS A 76 -10.72 -18.45 -16.26
CA LYS A 76 -10.99 -19.76 -16.84
C LYS A 76 -9.81 -20.33 -17.64
N ALA A 77 -9.08 -19.44 -18.32
CA ALA A 77 -7.89 -19.84 -19.06
C ALA A 77 -6.77 -20.29 -18.10
N PRO A 78 -5.94 -21.28 -18.45
CA PRO A 78 -4.83 -21.71 -17.61
C PRO A 78 -3.74 -20.64 -17.51
N ILE A 79 -2.91 -20.73 -16.47
CA ILE A 79 -1.71 -19.91 -16.34
C ILE A 79 -0.67 -20.47 -17.32
N ASP A 80 -0.28 -19.63 -18.30
CA ASP A 80 0.66 -20.04 -19.36
C ASP A 80 2.12 -19.71 -18.99
N PHE A 81 2.32 -18.75 -18.09
CA PHE A 81 3.66 -18.29 -17.71
C PHE A 81 3.70 -17.80 -16.26
N THR A 82 4.76 -18.16 -15.54
CA THR A 82 5.07 -17.65 -14.20
C THR A 82 6.36 -16.87 -14.23
N TRP A 83 6.37 -15.68 -13.62
CA TRP A 83 7.57 -14.89 -13.42
C TRP A 83 7.81 -14.65 -11.95
N GLU A 84 9.03 -14.93 -11.51
CA GLU A 84 9.45 -14.71 -10.12
C GLU A 84 10.39 -13.51 -10.04
N GLU A 85 10.20 -12.66 -9.03
CA GLU A 85 11.07 -11.51 -8.75
C GLU A 85 12.48 -12.01 -8.42
N PRO A 86 13.48 -11.76 -9.29
CA PRO A 86 14.79 -12.41 -9.15
C PRO A 86 15.64 -11.81 -8.03
N ILE A 87 15.33 -10.59 -7.61
CA ILE A 87 16.10 -9.84 -6.62
C ILE A 87 15.22 -8.76 -5.98
N PHE A 88 15.46 -8.44 -4.72
CA PHE A 88 14.75 -7.39 -3.97
C PHE A 88 15.14 -5.97 -4.46
N SER A 89 14.89 -5.69 -5.73
CA SER A 89 15.03 -4.38 -6.38
C SER A 89 14.25 -4.38 -7.68
N TYR A 90 13.92 -3.19 -8.18
CA TYR A 90 13.15 -3.07 -9.42
C TYR A 90 13.82 -3.78 -10.60
N LYS A 91 13.04 -4.64 -11.24
CA LYS A 91 13.35 -5.27 -12.54
C LYS A 91 12.11 -5.24 -13.41
N PRO A 92 12.18 -4.77 -14.67
CA PRO A 92 11.03 -4.82 -15.57
C PRO A 92 10.48 -6.25 -15.66
N ILE A 93 9.17 -6.39 -15.54
CA ILE A 93 8.49 -7.68 -15.66
C ILE A 93 8.18 -7.92 -17.14
N PRO A 94 8.69 -9.00 -17.75
CA PRO A 94 8.36 -9.31 -19.13
C PRO A 94 6.91 -9.82 -19.20
N TYR A 95 6.03 -9.02 -19.81
CA TYR A 95 4.64 -9.41 -19.96
C TYR A 95 4.45 -10.61 -20.90
N LYS A 96 3.56 -11.50 -20.51
CA LYS A 96 2.95 -12.52 -21.36
C LYS A 96 1.46 -12.65 -21.02
N PRO A 97 0.58 -12.96 -21.96
CA PRO A 97 -0.82 -13.23 -21.66
C PRO A 97 -0.95 -14.36 -20.62
N ASN A 98 -1.98 -14.32 -19.78
CA ASN A 98 -2.32 -15.36 -18.80
C ASN A 98 -1.16 -15.72 -17.86
N MET A 99 -0.59 -14.70 -17.23
CA MET A 99 0.60 -14.91 -16.40
C MET A 99 0.34 -14.73 -14.91
N LEU A 100 1.15 -15.45 -14.12
CA LEU A 100 1.31 -15.27 -12.69
C LEU A 100 2.63 -14.54 -12.41
N ILE A 101 2.59 -13.55 -11.53
CA ILE A 101 3.81 -12.94 -10.97
C ILE A 101 3.94 -13.26 -9.49
N HIS A 102 5.16 -13.62 -9.07
CA HIS A 102 5.48 -13.95 -7.68
C HIS A 102 6.65 -13.08 -7.19
N GLY A 103 6.45 -12.34 -6.12
CA GLY A 103 7.45 -11.44 -5.55
C GLY A 103 6.86 -10.44 -4.57
N TYR A 104 7.71 -9.58 -4.02
CA TYR A 104 7.31 -8.48 -3.13
C TYR A 104 7.01 -7.19 -3.89
N PHE A 105 7.69 -6.96 -5.00
CA PHE A 105 7.54 -5.78 -5.88
C PHE A 105 7.64 -4.43 -5.14
N GLN A 106 8.48 -4.35 -4.10
CA GLN A 106 8.57 -3.20 -3.21
C GLN A 106 9.31 -2.02 -3.86
N SER A 107 8.73 -1.50 -4.94
CA SER A 107 9.18 -0.27 -5.60
C SER A 107 8.02 0.38 -6.36
N GLU A 108 7.84 1.70 -6.20
CA GLU A 108 6.85 2.43 -7.00
C GLU A 108 7.12 2.40 -8.51
N LYS A 109 8.34 2.04 -8.92
CA LYS A 109 8.73 1.97 -10.33
C LYS A 109 7.89 0.99 -11.13
N TYR A 110 7.28 -0.01 -10.48
CA TYR A 110 6.37 -0.95 -11.12
C TYR A 110 5.04 -0.32 -11.51
N PHE A 111 4.54 0.71 -10.77
CA PHE A 111 3.14 1.11 -10.87
C PHE A 111 2.85 2.61 -10.77
N LYS A 112 3.85 3.48 -10.51
CA LYS A 112 3.60 4.91 -10.27
C LYS A 112 2.97 5.67 -11.44
N HIS A 113 3.15 5.18 -12.66
CA HIS A 113 2.54 5.74 -13.87
C HIS A 113 1.02 5.56 -13.92
N HIS A 114 0.48 4.61 -13.12
CA HIS A 114 -0.95 4.43 -12.88
C HIS A 114 -1.44 5.01 -11.55
N ARG A 115 -0.71 5.99 -10.98
CA ARG A 115 -1.01 6.51 -9.64
C ARG A 115 -2.47 6.91 -9.46
N GLU A 116 -3.05 7.66 -10.39
CA GLU A 116 -4.44 8.13 -10.26
C GLU A 116 -5.44 6.96 -10.18
N LYS A 117 -5.29 5.99 -11.06
CA LYS A 117 -6.13 4.78 -11.05
C LYS A 117 -5.96 3.96 -9.77
N LEU A 118 -4.72 3.84 -9.26
CA LEU A 118 -4.46 3.15 -8.01
C LEU A 118 -5.03 3.91 -6.79
N LEU A 119 -5.04 5.24 -6.80
CA LEU A 119 -5.70 6.03 -5.75
C LEU A 119 -7.20 5.77 -5.68
N GLU A 120 -7.86 5.63 -6.85
CA GLU A 120 -9.28 5.25 -6.92
C GLU A 120 -9.51 3.82 -6.43
N MET A 121 -8.70 2.87 -6.91
CA MET A 121 -8.85 1.46 -6.59
C MET A 121 -8.56 1.14 -5.13
N PHE A 122 -7.62 1.87 -4.50
CA PHE A 122 -7.24 1.72 -3.09
C PHE A 122 -7.93 2.73 -2.16
N ALA A 123 -8.90 3.49 -2.65
CA ALA A 123 -9.67 4.38 -1.78
C ALA A 123 -10.40 3.58 -0.69
N PRO A 124 -10.58 4.12 0.52
CA PRO A 124 -11.29 3.44 1.59
C PRO A 124 -12.70 3.03 1.17
N HIS A 125 -13.24 2.00 1.80
CA HIS A 125 -14.66 1.67 1.66
C HIS A 125 -15.49 2.88 2.10
N PRO A 126 -16.62 3.21 1.45
CA PRO A 126 -17.43 4.36 1.82
C PRO A 126 -17.81 4.41 3.29
N ASP A 127 -18.20 3.29 3.88
CA ASP A 127 -18.58 3.19 5.29
C ASP A 127 -17.38 3.46 6.23
N ASP A 128 -16.18 2.99 5.84
CA ASP A 128 -14.95 3.26 6.59
C ASP A 128 -14.57 4.74 6.52
N LEU A 129 -14.74 5.34 5.34
CA LEU A 129 -14.49 6.77 5.16
C LEU A 129 -15.43 7.61 6.04
N GLU A 130 -16.73 7.29 6.04
CA GLU A 130 -17.72 7.96 6.89
C GLU A 130 -17.36 7.77 8.38
N TYR A 131 -17.03 6.56 8.79
CA TYR A 131 -16.61 6.27 10.16
C TYR A 131 -15.38 7.10 10.56
N ILE A 132 -14.35 7.16 9.71
CA ILE A 132 -13.13 7.94 9.97
C ILE A 132 -13.47 9.43 10.05
N GLN A 133 -14.27 9.96 9.14
CA GLN A 133 -14.65 11.36 9.12
C GLN A 133 -15.42 11.77 10.38
N ASN A 134 -16.29 10.90 10.89
CA ASN A 134 -17.06 11.16 12.10
C ASN A 134 -16.19 11.04 13.35
N LYS A 135 -15.52 9.92 13.55
CA LYS A 135 -14.75 9.63 14.77
C LYS A 135 -13.50 10.48 14.90
N TYR A 136 -12.80 10.72 13.79
CA TYR A 136 -11.52 11.43 13.74
C TYR A 136 -11.63 12.86 13.18
N HIS A 137 -12.86 13.42 13.19
CA HIS A 137 -13.11 14.77 12.70
C HIS A 137 -12.14 15.81 13.25
N ALA A 138 -11.87 15.80 14.56
CA ALA A 138 -10.93 16.72 15.20
C ALA A 138 -9.49 16.59 14.69
N VAL A 139 -9.05 15.37 14.32
CA VAL A 139 -7.74 15.10 13.74
C VAL A 139 -7.69 15.58 12.29
N LEU A 140 -8.71 15.22 11.50
CA LEU A 140 -8.77 15.56 10.08
C LEU A 140 -8.94 17.06 9.83
N SER A 141 -9.63 17.76 10.74
CA SER A 141 -9.81 19.23 10.71
C SER A 141 -8.62 20.00 11.26
N TYR A 142 -7.64 19.31 11.88
CA TYR A 142 -6.45 19.99 12.39
C TYR A 142 -5.59 20.50 11.23
N PRO A 143 -5.15 21.77 11.25
CA PRO A 143 -4.51 22.39 10.06
C PRO A 143 -3.26 21.65 9.57
N ASN A 144 -2.47 21.13 10.50
CA ASN A 144 -1.19 20.51 10.20
C ASN A 144 -1.01 19.21 11.00
N THR A 145 -1.19 18.07 10.34
CA THR A 145 -1.06 16.73 10.93
C THR A 145 0.13 15.99 10.35
N VAL A 146 0.81 15.20 11.18
CA VAL A 146 1.89 14.30 10.76
C VAL A 146 1.51 12.88 11.18
N GLY A 147 1.18 12.03 10.23
CA GLY A 147 0.94 10.60 10.48
C GLY A 147 2.26 9.88 10.73
N ILE A 148 2.37 9.19 11.85
CA ILE A 148 3.57 8.43 12.23
C ILE A 148 3.23 6.94 12.27
N GLN A 149 3.87 6.15 11.41
CA GLN A 149 3.85 4.70 11.53
C GLN A 149 5.14 4.23 12.20
N LEU A 150 5.03 3.62 13.38
CA LEU A 150 6.15 3.06 14.12
C LEU A 150 6.00 1.55 14.23
N ARG A 151 6.79 0.81 13.44
CA ARG A 151 6.81 -0.66 13.49
C ARG A 151 7.71 -1.13 14.64
N TYR A 152 7.20 -2.09 15.42
CA TYR A 152 7.96 -2.81 16.42
C TYR A 152 8.19 -4.24 15.98
N TYR A 153 9.46 -4.67 15.93
CA TYR A 153 9.89 -6.05 15.66
C TYR A 153 10.25 -6.72 16.97
N LYS A 154 9.67 -7.89 17.23
CA LYS A 154 9.96 -8.65 18.45
C LYS A 154 11.25 -9.45 18.36
N TRP A 155 11.69 -9.73 17.12
CA TRP A 155 12.80 -10.66 16.79
C TRP A 155 12.60 -12.08 17.34
N GLU A 156 11.35 -12.49 17.45
CA GLU A 156 10.96 -13.83 17.89
C GLU A 156 10.91 -14.83 16.71
N HIS A 157 10.88 -14.33 15.47
CA HIS A 157 10.82 -15.14 14.27
C HIS A 157 12.12 -15.07 13.47
N PRO A 158 12.51 -16.16 12.79
CA PRO A 158 13.59 -16.13 11.82
C PRO A 158 13.43 -14.96 10.86
N HIS A 159 14.51 -14.25 10.57
CA HIS A 159 14.59 -13.09 9.69
C HIS A 159 14.11 -11.74 10.27
N GLU A 160 13.50 -11.66 11.45
CA GLU A 160 13.16 -10.36 12.07
C GLU A 160 14.42 -9.54 12.44
N ASP A 161 15.54 -10.19 12.65
CA ASP A 161 16.85 -9.57 12.89
C ASP A 161 17.40 -8.82 11.68
N LEU A 162 16.87 -9.09 10.47
CA LEU A 162 17.16 -8.33 9.26
C LEU A 162 16.55 -6.92 9.28
N PHE A 163 15.51 -6.70 10.08
CA PHE A 163 14.80 -5.43 10.14
C PHE A 163 15.35 -4.54 11.25
N PRO A 164 15.95 -3.38 10.92
CA PRO A 164 16.36 -2.39 11.91
C PRO A 164 15.19 -1.92 12.77
N GLN A 165 15.36 -1.92 14.12
CA GLN A 165 14.36 -1.37 15.03
C GLN A 165 14.59 0.13 15.20
N TYR A 166 13.69 0.94 14.68
CA TYR A 166 13.67 2.37 14.88
C TYR A 166 12.84 2.75 16.12
N GLY A 167 13.33 3.73 16.88
CA GLY A 167 12.70 4.13 18.13
C GLY A 167 12.95 5.59 18.46
N LYS A 168 13.30 5.86 19.73
CA LYS A 168 13.39 7.22 20.29
C LYS A 168 14.33 8.15 19.51
N ASP A 169 15.54 7.70 19.15
CA ASP A 169 16.51 8.53 18.39
C ASP A 169 15.96 8.90 17.02
N TYR A 170 15.25 7.97 16.35
CA TYR A 170 14.62 8.22 15.07
C TYR A 170 13.48 9.23 15.20
N LEU A 171 12.57 9.05 16.16
CA LEU A 171 11.44 9.97 16.36
C LEU A 171 11.90 11.34 16.82
N GLU A 172 12.94 11.45 17.68
CA GLU A 172 13.50 12.75 18.08
C GLU A 172 13.96 13.56 16.86
N LYS A 173 14.67 12.91 15.93
CA LYS A 173 15.20 13.55 14.73
C LYS A 173 14.12 13.88 13.71
N THR A 174 13.21 12.95 13.46
CA THR A 174 12.20 13.09 12.39
C THR A 174 11.07 14.01 12.78
N MET A 175 10.57 13.96 14.02
CA MET A 175 9.55 14.87 14.51
C MET A 175 10.06 16.31 14.62
N ALA A 176 11.37 16.50 14.89
CA ALA A 176 11.99 17.83 14.94
C ALA A 176 12.06 18.53 13.56
N LEU A 177 11.80 17.85 12.45
CA LEU A 177 11.67 18.44 11.12
C LEU A 177 10.36 19.21 10.94
N PHE A 178 9.41 19.04 11.85
CA PHE A 178 8.11 19.69 11.81
C PHE A 178 7.95 20.69 12.97
N PRO A 179 7.20 21.78 12.77
CA PRO A 179 6.89 22.72 13.83
C PRO A 179 6.25 22.04 15.04
N ARG A 180 6.59 22.49 16.24
CA ARG A 180 6.08 21.91 17.50
C ARG A 180 4.56 22.08 17.69
N THR A 181 3.94 22.94 16.89
CA THR A 181 2.49 23.16 16.85
C THR A 181 1.73 22.12 16.03
N TYR A 182 2.45 21.26 15.27
CA TYR A 182 1.81 20.21 14.48
C TYR A 182 1.28 19.10 15.39
N LEU A 183 0.17 18.50 14.97
CA LEU A 183 -0.41 17.34 15.63
C LEU A 183 0.21 16.07 15.05
N PHE A 184 0.79 15.24 15.89
CA PHE A 184 1.36 13.94 15.50
C PHE A 184 0.35 12.82 15.79
N VAL A 185 -0.02 12.08 14.76
CA VAL A 185 -0.99 10.98 14.81
C VAL A 185 -0.25 9.67 14.66
N VAL A 186 -0.21 8.86 15.71
CA VAL A 186 0.68 7.69 15.81
C VAL A 186 -0.11 6.40 15.72
N SER A 187 0.27 5.53 14.80
CA SER A 187 -0.11 4.12 14.74
C SER A 187 1.11 3.22 14.94
N SER A 188 0.93 2.15 15.69
CA SER A 188 1.97 1.16 15.96
C SER A 188 1.34 -0.18 16.32
N ASN A 189 2.00 -1.27 15.93
CA ASN A 189 1.67 -2.62 16.41
C ASN A 189 2.08 -2.87 17.88
N ASN A 190 2.74 -1.88 18.53
CA ASN A 190 3.04 -1.88 19.95
C ASN A 190 2.98 -0.44 20.49
N LEU A 191 1.84 -0.07 21.04
CA LEU A 191 1.59 1.28 21.55
C LEU A 191 2.43 1.60 22.79
N GLU A 192 2.72 0.62 23.63
CA GLU A 192 3.57 0.83 24.80
C GLU A 192 4.99 1.25 24.37
N TYR A 193 5.55 0.54 23.40
CA TYR A 193 6.83 0.90 22.80
C TYR A 193 6.78 2.30 22.16
N ALA A 194 5.73 2.56 21.37
CA ALA A 194 5.57 3.85 20.72
C ALA A 194 5.51 5.01 21.72
N ARG A 195 4.77 4.88 22.82
CA ARG A 195 4.68 5.90 23.90
C ARG A 195 6.03 6.19 24.53
N LYS A 196 6.88 5.15 24.71
CA LYS A 196 8.25 5.30 25.23
C LYS A 196 9.18 6.02 24.25
N CYS A 197 8.92 5.92 22.95
CA CYS A 197 9.73 6.54 21.90
C CYS A 197 9.39 8.00 21.63
N ILE A 198 8.21 8.49 22.02
CA ILE A 198 7.82 9.89 21.80
C ILE A 198 8.73 10.86 22.57
N PRO A 199 9.30 11.87 21.88
CA PRO A 199 10.08 12.92 22.53
C PRO A 199 9.28 13.65 23.59
N LYS A 200 9.93 14.01 24.70
CA LYS A 200 9.26 14.70 25.82
C LYS A 200 8.57 16.00 25.38
N TRP A 201 9.19 16.76 24.48
CA TRP A 201 8.68 18.03 23.98
C TRP A 201 7.40 17.89 23.14
N ALA A 202 7.19 16.73 22.48
CA ALA A 202 6.05 16.48 21.61
C ALA A 202 4.82 15.92 22.34
N LYS A 203 4.94 15.43 23.56
CA LYS A 203 3.91 14.66 24.28
C LYS A 203 2.51 15.35 24.35
N LYS A 204 2.47 16.69 24.32
CA LYS A 204 1.20 17.43 24.36
C LYS A 204 0.46 17.47 23.02
N ASN A 205 1.18 17.18 21.92
CA ASN A 205 0.66 17.27 20.56
C ASN A 205 0.71 15.91 19.86
N VAL A 206 0.50 14.83 20.60
CA VAL A 206 0.46 13.45 20.07
C VAL A 206 -0.87 12.81 20.39
N ILE A 207 -1.48 12.22 19.37
CA ILE A 207 -2.63 11.33 19.49
C ILE A 207 -2.19 9.93 19.04
N PHE A 208 -2.57 8.90 19.79
CA PHE A 208 -2.38 7.51 19.38
C PHE A 208 -3.70 6.97 18.85
N ILE A 209 -3.64 6.28 17.70
CA ILE A 209 -4.78 5.53 17.20
C ILE A 209 -4.81 4.23 17.99
N GLU A 210 -5.95 3.98 18.66
CA GLU A 210 -6.11 2.84 19.59
C GLU A 210 -7.41 2.11 19.31
N ASN A 211 -7.35 0.78 19.42
CA ASN A 211 -8.52 -0.11 19.29
C ASN A 211 -9.22 -0.03 17.93
N GLU A 212 -8.49 0.28 16.88
CA GLU A 212 -9.00 0.28 15.52
C GLU A 212 -8.55 -0.97 14.74
N PRO A 213 -9.35 -1.41 13.78
CA PRO A 213 -8.84 -2.30 12.75
C PRO A 213 -7.67 -1.68 12.01
N HIS A 214 -6.67 -2.47 11.66
CA HIS A 214 -5.43 -1.96 11.06
C HIS A 214 -5.64 -1.19 9.75
N TYR A 215 -6.67 -1.50 8.96
CA TYR A 215 -6.99 -0.75 7.74
C TYR A 215 -7.56 0.65 8.06
N ILE A 216 -8.23 0.83 9.19
CA ILE A 216 -8.64 2.17 9.66
C ILE A 216 -7.42 3.00 10.06
N ASP A 217 -6.48 2.45 10.85
CA ASP A 217 -5.19 3.09 11.15
C ASP A 217 -4.50 3.56 9.88
N PHE A 218 -4.45 2.66 8.90
CA PHE A 218 -3.83 2.89 7.61
C PHE A 218 -4.40 4.10 6.87
N TYR A 219 -5.73 4.17 6.77
CA TYR A 219 -6.39 5.28 6.08
C TYR A 219 -6.30 6.60 6.86
N ILE A 220 -6.38 6.58 8.20
CA ILE A 220 -6.15 7.78 9.01
C ILE A 220 -4.76 8.36 8.73
N LEU A 221 -3.72 7.52 8.71
CA LEU A 221 -2.36 7.96 8.40
C LEU A 221 -2.23 8.52 6.98
N SER A 222 -2.94 7.96 6.00
CA SER A 222 -2.91 8.45 4.60
C SER A 222 -3.64 9.79 4.43
N MET A 223 -4.53 10.14 5.34
CA MET A 223 -5.28 11.41 5.35
C MET A 223 -4.57 12.53 6.14
N CYS A 224 -3.47 12.24 6.81
CA CYS A 224 -2.64 13.27 7.43
C CYS A 224 -1.97 14.17 6.39
N LYS A 225 -1.55 15.40 6.78
CA LYS A 225 -0.86 16.31 5.85
C LYS A 225 0.53 15.81 5.47
N HIS A 226 1.25 15.20 6.39
CA HIS A 226 2.62 14.69 6.22
C HIS A 226 2.75 13.31 6.85
N ASN A 227 3.85 12.59 6.57
CA ASN A 227 4.08 11.27 7.12
C ASN A 227 5.53 11.09 7.61
N ILE A 228 5.68 10.42 8.74
CA ILE A 228 6.93 9.82 9.22
C ILE A 228 6.72 8.31 9.23
N ILE A 229 7.54 7.58 8.51
CA ILE A 229 7.43 6.13 8.42
C ILE A 229 8.69 5.45 8.95
N THR A 230 8.55 4.22 9.43
CA THR A 230 9.67 3.32 9.65
C THR A 230 9.81 2.35 8.47
N ASN A 231 10.67 1.37 8.57
CA ASN A 231 10.92 0.34 7.55
C ASN A 231 9.78 -0.70 7.46
N SER A 232 8.58 -0.22 7.20
CA SER A 232 7.36 -1.01 7.11
C SER A 232 6.57 -0.67 5.85
N THR A 233 6.20 -1.68 5.09
CA THR A 233 5.35 -1.53 3.89
C THR A 233 3.99 -0.91 4.20
N PHE A 234 3.48 -1.10 5.41
CA PHE A 234 2.25 -0.46 5.88
C PHE A 234 2.39 1.08 5.93
N GLY A 235 3.46 1.58 6.58
CA GLY A 235 3.74 3.01 6.61
C GLY A 235 4.10 3.57 5.23
N TRP A 236 4.81 2.79 4.42
CA TRP A 236 5.15 3.17 3.05
C TRP A 236 3.89 3.48 2.23
N TRP A 237 2.92 2.56 2.24
CA TRP A 237 1.68 2.73 1.48
C TRP A 237 0.78 3.83 2.04
N SER A 238 0.69 4.00 3.38
CA SER A 238 -0.07 5.12 3.95
C SER A 238 0.50 6.47 3.49
N ALA A 239 1.82 6.60 3.39
CA ALA A 239 2.48 7.80 2.87
C ALA A 239 2.34 7.95 1.34
N TRP A 240 2.37 6.84 0.59
CA TRP A 240 2.23 6.87 -0.87
C TRP A 240 0.81 7.27 -1.30
N LEU A 241 -0.22 6.75 -0.62
CA LEU A 241 -1.64 7.08 -0.89
C LEU A 241 -2.05 8.46 -0.38
N ASN A 242 -1.25 9.12 0.45
CA ASN A 242 -1.49 10.49 0.87
C ASN A 242 -1.55 11.41 -0.36
N GLN A 243 -2.69 12.11 -0.54
CA GLN A 243 -2.97 12.95 -1.70
C GLN A 243 -2.64 14.42 -1.48
N ASN A 244 -2.13 14.82 -0.30
CA ASN A 244 -1.70 16.19 -0.10
C ASN A 244 -0.53 16.55 -1.05
N PRO A 245 -0.68 17.52 -1.96
CA PRO A 245 0.36 17.88 -2.92
C PRO A 245 1.65 18.40 -2.25
N ASP A 246 1.51 19.01 -1.08
CA ASP A 246 2.62 19.57 -0.30
C ASP A 246 3.13 18.62 0.79
N LYS A 247 2.80 17.35 0.69
CA LYS A 247 3.21 16.36 1.70
C LYS A 247 4.73 16.26 1.81
N ILE A 248 5.19 16.23 3.04
CA ILE A 248 6.55 15.85 3.41
C ILE A 248 6.49 14.42 3.93
N VAL A 249 7.25 13.53 3.33
CA VAL A 249 7.40 12.16 3.82
C VAL A 249 8.82 11.96 4.32
N VAL A 250 8.94 11.52 5.58
CA VAL A 250 10.22 11.24 6.22
C VAL A 250 10.36 9.73 6.42
N ARG A 251 11.48 9.17 5.98
CA ARG A 251 11.77 7.74 6.03
C ARG A 251 13.12 7.45 6.68
N PRO A 252 13.36 6.23 7.16
CA PRO A 252 14.69 5.83 7.60
C PRO A 252 15.64 5.70 6.42
N SER A 253 16.92 5.92 6.66
CA SER A 253 17.96 5.76 5.64
C SER A 253 18.28 4.30 5.32
N TYR A 254 17.84 3.37 6.16
CA TYR A 254 18.14 1.96 6.06
C TYR A 254 16.85 1.14 6.20
N TRP A 255 16.59 0.23 5.26
CA TRP A 255 15.31 -0.49 5.19
C TRP A 255 15.42 -1.93 5.70
N ILE A 256 16.27 -2.76 5.08
CA ILE A 256 16.51 -4.16 5.44
C ILE A 256 18.02 -4.43 5.36
N LYS A 257 18.57 -5.17 6.32
CA LYS A 257 19.98 -5.56 6.32
C LYS A 257 20.28 -6.57 5.21
N GLY A 258 21.36 -6.33 4.47
CA GLY A 258 21.87 -7.28 3.48
C GLY A 258 21.11 -7.37 2.16
N LEU A 259 20.02 -6.60 1.97
CA LEU A 259 19.27 -6.57 0.73
C LEU A 259 19.45 -5.25 -0.03
N PRO A 260 19.39 -5.26 -1.37
CA PRO A 260 19.43 -4.06 -2.18
C PRO A 260 18.10 -3.30 -2.08
N THR A 261 18.04 -2.27 -1.23
CA THR A 261 16.81 -1.53 -0.91
C THR A 261 16.74 -0.12 -1.50
N GLN A 262 17.62 0.20 -2.47
CA GLN A 262 17.73 1.52 -3.09
C GLN A 262 16.48 1.95 -3.86
N ASP A 263 15.68 1.00 -4.31
CA ASP A 263 14.46 1.24 -5.10
C ASP A 263 13.17 1.23 -4.27
N VAL A 264 13.23 0.88 -2.98
CA VAL A 264 12.05 0.73 -2.14
C VAL A 264 11.33 2.06 -1.93
N CYS A 265 12.05 3.10 -1.55
CA CYS A 265 11.42 4.38 -1.26
C CYS A 265 11.60 5.38 -2.40
N PRO A 266 10.57 6.17 -2.71
CA PRO A 266 10.67 7.31 -3.61
C PRO A 266 11.84 8.23 -3.25
N LYS A 267 12.50 8.79 -4.27
CA LYS A 267 13.72 9.60 -4.08
C LYS A 267 13.44 10.94 -3.40
N GLU A 268 12.25 11.46 -3.58
CA GLU A 268 11.78 12.71 -2.99
C GLU A 268 11.49 12.61 -1.48
N TRP A 269 11.39 11.41 -0.93
CA TRP A 269 11.18 11.21 0.51
C TRP A 269 12.45 11.50 1.30
N ILE A 270 12.35 12.32 2.34
CA ILE A 270 13.48 12.75 3.16
C ILE A 270 14.04 11.56 3.95
N SER A 271 15.30 11.25 3.69
CA SER A 271 16.00 10.15 4.35
C SER A 271 16.72 10.62 5.61
N VAL A 272 16.43 9.99 6.74
CA VAL A 272 17.05 10.33 8.05
C VAL A 272 17.88 9.18 8.61
N LYS A 273 19.15 9.47 8.89
CA LYS A 273 20.05 8.55 9.60
C LYS A 273 19.79 8.63 11.10
N SER A 274 19.55 7.50 11.71
CA SER A 274 19.39 7.39 13.16
C SER A 274 20.02 6.13 13.71
N LYS A 275 20.22 6.08 15.02
CA LYS A 275 20.55 4.85 15.71
C LYS A 275 19.36 3.88 15.59
N HIS A 276 19.64 2.65 15.31
CA HIS A 276 18.70 1.53 15.30
C HIS A 276 19.37 0.30 15.93
N ARG A 277 18.59 -0.58 16.46
CA ARG A 277 19.06 -1.88 16.94
C ARG A 277 19.10 -2.90 15.82
#